data_76965ef238b3ea845700542400a274e5
#
_entry.id   76965ef238b3ea845700542400a274e5
#
_cell.length_a   1.000
_cell.length_b   1.000
_cell.length_c   1.000
_cell.angle_alpha   90.00
_cell.angle_beta   90.00
_cell.angle_gamma   90.00
#
_symmetry.space_group_name_H-M   'P 1'
#
loop_
_entity.id
_entity.type
_entity.pdbx_description
1 polymer ?
#
loop_
_entity_poly.entity_id
_entity_poly.type
_entity_poly.pdbx_seq_one_letter_code
_entity_poly.pdbx_strand_id
1 'polypeptide(L)'
;MSTVNTALRALAASVCLAALTVGAASAEKSLTIGLTSDATHMDPQAGEELSSNIMFYHIYDPLVRRTPDLTFEPGLAESWELIDDTTWHFKLRDGVKFHDGDELKATDVVYTLNRLKESLMVNLAANIESFKAIDDRTVEIKTPAPYAALPNDLAAILILSEDHVNKVGNDGLEQNPMGTGPYKLVDWVREDKVELEAFDDYYMGEAEIENVTFRPITNPATRTAALLTGEVDIVQDLAVRDVERVKGEDGFEVVTRPSLLNLVLALDMRENSPTIDGENPMTDRRVREAMARAIDVTALQRAIMGGLSTPSEQYVPSSHVGFVDGLNFREIYPYDLEKAKALMADAGVNGFTLTLDATNNRYVNDAQIAQALAGMLAKIGVNVELNVMPKSNFWGYIRVPTENSSFIMSGWDVPSGDAGSMYGALFYSRDKREGYGQVNRGSYSNAEVDALIDKADSTAKVEERDAHLQEATKILMREIPMIPVHYEQDIYGARDGVEFTPRTDKFLWAYDMDVAQ
;
A
#
# COMPACT_ATOMS: atom_id res chain seq x y z
N MET A 1 36.04 82.25 -14.62
CA MET A 1 35.94 81.23 -13.55
C MET A 1 34.56 80.71 -13.40
N SER A 2 34.00 80.05 -14.43
CA SER A 2 32.61 79.54 -14.38
C SER A 2 32.36 78.46 -15.40
N THR A 3 33.29 77.53 -15.66
CA THR A 3 33.05 76.43 -16.63
C THR A 3 33.62 75.06 -16.20
N VAL A 4 34.09 74.93 -14.97
CA VAL A 4 34.72 73.68 -14.48
C VAL A 4 33.81 72.87 -13.52
N ASN A 5 32.70 73.47 -13.02
CA ASN A 5 31.87 72.82 -12.00
C ASN A 5 30.66 72.05 -12.58
N THR A 6 30.44 72.06 -13.90
CA THR A 6 29.27 71.34 -14.50
C THR A 6 29.65 69.94 -15.03
N ALA A 7 30.95 69.67 -15.27
CA ALA A 7 31.40 68.39 -15.79
C ALA A 7 31.56 67.30 -14.71
N LEU A 8 31.78 67.66 -13.42
CA LEU A 8 31.94 66.71 -12.33
C LEU A 8 30.63 66.22 -11.71
N ARG A 9 29.50 66.84 -12.00
CA ARG A 9 28.19 66.39 -11.52
C ARG A 9 27.49 65.41 -12.47
N ALA A 10 27.90 65.32 -13.72
CA ALA A 10 27.34 64.39 -14.70
C ALA A 10 27.99 62.99 -14.66
N LEU A 11 29.21 62.86 -14.06
CA LEU A 11 29.90 61.56 -13.97
C LEU A 11 29.51 60.75 -12.70
N ALA A 12 28.91 61.40 -11.69
CA ALA A 12 28.50 60.72 -10.45
C ALA A 12 27.08 60.11 -10.53
N ALA A 13 26.28 60.45 -11.55
CA ALA A 13 24.92 59.94 -11.72
C ALA A 13 24.82 58.71 -12.63
N SER A 14 25.89 58.36 -13.36
CA SER A 14 25.89 57.20 -14.29
C SER A 14 26.49 55.93 -13.74
N VAL A 15 27.03 55.95 -12.51
CA VAL A 15 27.64 54.76 -11.89
C VAL A 15 26.71 54.04 -10.89
N CYS A 16 25.56 54.67 -10.51
CA CYS A 16 24.63 54.07 -9.54
C CYS A 16 23.41 53.31 -10.14
N LEU A 17 23.36 53.12 -11.47
CA LEU A 17 22.20 52.46 -12.10
C LEU A 17 22.52 51.11 -12.78
N ALA A 18 23.73 50.58 -12.53
CA ALA A 18 24.15 49.28 -13.12
C ALA A 18 24.38 48.16 -12.08
N ALA A 19 23.81 48.28 -10.89
CA ALA A 19 24.01 47.28 -9.86
C ALA A 19 22.70 47.01 -9.06
N LEU A 20 21.69 46.46 -9.69
CA LEU A 20 20.52 45.85 -9.01
C LEU A 20 19.71 44.98 -9.98
N THR A 21 20.38 44.12 -10.72
CA THR A 21 19.79 42.85 -11.11
C THR A 21 20.56 41.75 -10.40
N VAL A 22 20.52 41.78 -9.08
CA VAL A 22 20.65 40.54 -8.33
C VAL A 22 19.37 39.82 -8.69
N GLY A 23 19.44 38.85 -9.61
CA GLY A 23 18.40 37.86 -9.76
C GLY A 23 18.15 37.34 -8.35
N ALA A 24 16.91 37.43 -7.88
CA ALA A 24 16.49 36.64 -6.73
C ALA A 24 16.79 35.19 -7.13
N ALA A 25 17.90 34.64 -6.62
CA ALA A 25 18.05 33.20 -6.59
C ALA A 25 16.81 32.74 -5.84
N SER A 26 15.91 32.03 -6.50
CA SER A 26 14.84 31.30 -5.82
C SER A 26 15.54 30.51 -4.72
N ALA A 27 15.10 30.64 -3.49
CA ALA A 27 15.64 29.78 -2.45
C ALA A 27 15.33 28.34 -2.84
N GLU A 28 16.33 27.47 -2.82
CA GLU A 28 16.16 26.04 -3.09
C GLU A 28 15.05 25.48 -2.20
N LYS A 29 14.03 24.88 -2.79
CA LYS A 29 12.94 24.23 -2.04
C LYS A 29 13.46 22.95 -1.40
N SER A 30 13.27 22.84 -0.11
CA SER A 30 13.69 21.66 0.67
C SER A 30 12.51 21.12 1.48
N LEU A 31 12.43 19.79 1.59
CA LEU A 31 11.40 19.07 2.35
C LEU A 31 12.05 18.04 3.27
N THR A 32 11.67 18.07 4.56
CA THR A 32 12.09 17.05 5.54
C THR A 32 10.91 16.18 5.95
N ILE A 33 11.02 14.88 5.72
CA ILE A 33 9.97 13.88 5.93
C ILE A 33 10.32 12.97 7.11
N GLY A 34 9.48 12.91 8.12
CA GLY A 34 9.60 11.99 9.24
C GLY A 34 8.95 10.65 8.97
N LEU A 35 9.74 9.57 8.84
CA LEU A 35 9.28 8.20 8.64
C LEU A 35 9.23 7.40 9.94
N THR A 36 8.56 6.25 9.91
CA THR A 36 8.43 5.33 11.06
C THR A 36 9.65 4.45 11.27
N SER A 37 10.47 4.23 10.23
CA SER A 37 11.70 3.43 10.26
C SER A 37 12.68 3.92 9.21
N ASP A 38 13.96 3.55 9.35
CA ASP A 38 14.96 3.73 8.30
C ASP A 38 14.76 2.73 7.16
N ALA A 39 15.31 3.03 5.99
CA ALA A 39 15.49 2.06 4.92
C ALA A 39 16.44 0.94 5.38
N THR A 40 16.14 -0.30 5.02
CA THR A 40 16.99 -1.44 5.36
C THR A 40 18.07 -1.69 4.32
N HIS A 41 17.80 -1.33 3.07
CA HIS A 41 18.71 -1.47 1.91
C HIS A 41 18.34 -0.44 0.82
N MET A 42 19.27 -0.23 -0.13
CA MET A 42 19.08 0.61 -1.33
C MET A 42 19.03 -0.20 -2.62
N ASP A 43 19.18 -1.52 -2.57
CA ASP A 43 18.97 -2.44 -3.68
C ASP A 43 17.49 -2.82 -3.76
N PRO A 44 16.74 -2.46 -4.83
CA PRO A 44 15.31 -2.71 -4.94
C PRO A 44 14.95 -4.20 -5.13
N GLN A 45 15.92 -5.09 -5.24
CA GLN A 45 15.71 -6.53 -5.32
C GLN A 45 16.17 -7.28 -4.05
N ALA A 46 16.58 -6.55 -3.01
CA ALA A 46 17.00 -7.14 -1.74
C ALA A 46 15.85 -7.41 -0.76
N GLY A 47 14.67 -6.84 -0.98
CA GLY A 47 13.47 -7.08 -0.16
C GLY A 47 12.37 -6.04 -0.37
N GLU A 48 11.23 -6.29 0.26
CA GLU A 48 10.04 -5.43 0.25
C GLU A 48 9.78 -4.88 1.66
N GLU A 49 10.13 -3.63 1.89
CA GLU A 49 9.89 -2.97 3.15
C GLU A 49 9.50 -1.50 2.86
N LEU A 50 8.48 -0.99 3.54
CA LEU A 50 7.85 0.28 3.18
C LEU A 50 8.85 1.45 3.10
N SER A 51 9.72 1.62 4.11
CA SER A 51 10.66 2.74 4.12
C SER A 51 11.71 2.62 3.01
N SER A 52 12.19 1.41 2.70
CA SER A 52 13.07 1.16 1.56
C SER A 52 12.36 1.42 0.24
N ASN A 53 11.10 0.95 0.09
CA ASN A 53 10.31 1.18 -1.12
C ASN A 53 10.08 2.69 -1.36
N ILE A 54 9.83 3.48 -0.31
CA ILE A 54 9.74 4.94 -0.45
C ILE A 54 11.03 5.50 -1.08
N MET A 55 12.21 5.08 -0.60
CA MET A 55 13.49 5.51 -1.20
C MET A 55 13.63 5.03 -2.64
N PHE A 56 13.26 3.78 -2.91
CA PHE A 56 13.39 3.19 -4.24
C PHE A 56 12.63 3.97 -5.30
N TYR A 57 11.37 4.36 -5.06
CA TYR A 57 10.57 5.11 -6.02
C TYR A 57 11.02 6.58 -6.20
N HIS A 58 11.95 7.07 -5.38
CA HIS A 58 12.65 8.33 -5.65
C HIS A 58 13.86 8.15 -6.56
N ILE A 59 14.52 6.98 -6.49
CA ILE A 59 15.80 6.73 -7.18
C ILE A 59 15.60 5.96 -8.48
N TYR A 60 14.61 5.09 -8.54
CA TYR A 60 14.36 4.18 -9.67
C TYR A 60 12.94 4.33 -10.19
N ASP A 61 12.70 3.93 -11.43
CA ASP A 61 11.37 3.83 -12.01
C ASP A 61 11.04 2.41 -12.49
N PRO A 62 9.74 2.03 -12.45
CA PRO A 62 9.23 0.81 -13.08
C PRO A 62 8.85 1.05 -14.55
N LEU A 63 8.61 -0.04 -15.30
CA LEU A 63 8.02 0.05 -16.64
C LEU A 63 6.63 0.67 -16.64
N VAL A 64 5.82 0.30 -15.67
CA VAL A 64 4.43 0.77 -15.47
C VAL A 64 4.37 1.41 -14.09
N ARG A 65 3.81 2.60 -13.98
CA ARG A 65 3.65 3.32 -12.70
C ARG A 65 2.25 3.13 -12.13
N ARG A 66 2.12 3.36 -10.83
CA ARG A 66 0.83 3.45 -10.14
C ARG A 66 0.53 4.89 -9.77
N THR A 67 -0.69 5.32 -10.10
CA THR A 67 -1.24 6.58 -9.58
C THR A 67 -1.43 6.52 -8.06
N PRO A 68 -1.72 7.63 -7.38
CA PRO A 68 -2.10 7.61 -5.96
C PRO A 68 -3.28 6.68 -5.62
N ASP A 69 -4.16 6.40 -6.59
CA ASP A 69 -5.32 5.51 -6.46
C ASP A 69 -5.05 4.07 -6.93
N LEU A 70 -3.77 3.72 -7.20
CA LEU A 70 -3.31 2.41 -7.70
C LEU A 70 -3.80 2.03 -9.10
N THR A 71 -4.29 2.97 -9.89
CA THR A 71 -4.48 2.74 -11.31
C THR A 71 -3.14 2.80 -12.05
N PHE A 72 -3.06 2.21 -13.25
CA PHE A 72 -1.82 2.15 -13.99
C PHE A 72 -1.67 3.34 -14.93
N GLU A 73 -0.44 3.82 -15.02
CA GLU A 73 -0.02 4.84 -15.98
C GLU A 73 1.33 4.49 -16.60
N PRO A 74 1.66 5.03 -17.79
CA PRO A 74 2.96 4.86 -18.40
C PRO A 74 4.11 5.35 -17.51
N GLY A 75 5.06 4.44 -17.20
CA GLY A 75 6.32 4.73 -16.55
C GLY A 75 7.46 4.82 -17.58
N LEU A 76 8.50 3.99 -17.43
CA LEU A 76 9.56 3.87 -18.43
C LEU A 76 9.06 3.31 -19.77
N ALA A 77 8.00 2.50 -19.75
CA ALA A 77 7.27 2.15 -20.96
C ALA A 77 6.23 3.26 -21.28
N GLU A 78 6.30 3.83 -22.48
CA GLU A 78 5.31 4.79 -22.98
C GLU A 78 3.98 4.12 -23.34
N SER A 79 4.02 2.80 -23.65
CA SER A 79 2.85 1.99 -23.98
C SER A 79 3.17 0.51 -23.85
N TRP A 80 2.12 -0.30 -23.72
CA TRP A 80 2.20 -1.76 -23.80
C TRP A 80 1.00 -2.32 -24.54
N GLU A 81 1.19 -3.47 -25.17
CA GLU A 81 0.12 -4.15 -25.90
C GLU A 81 0.21 -5.67 -25.73
N LEU A 82 -0.94 -6.31 -25.71
CA LEU A 82 -1.06 -7.76 -25.71
C LEU A 82 -1.08 -8.22 -27.17
N ILE A 83 -0.01 -8.90 -27.62
CA ILE A 83 0.17 -9.38 -29.00
C ILE A 83 -0.65 -10.66 -29.25
N ASP A 84 -0.66 -11.54 -28.26
CA ASP A 84 -1.48 -12.74 -28.16
C ASP A 84 -1.76 -13.04 -26.69
N ASP A 85 -2.52 -14.08 -26.37
CA ASP A 85 -2.99 -14.37 -25.02
C ASP A 85 -1.88 -14.45 -23.95
N THR A 86 -0.62 -14.63 -24.35
CA THR A 86 0.53 -14.80 -23.45
C THR A 86 1.72 -13.90 -23.75
N THR A 87 1.68 -13.13 -24.86
CA THR A 87 2.82 -12.32 -25.32
C THR A 87 2.50 -10.84 -25.23
N TRP A 88 3.31 -10.12 -24.48
CA TRP A 88 3.21 -8.67 -24.29
C TRP A 88 4.41 -7.96 -24.89
N HIS A 89 4.19 -6.81 -25.52
CA HIS A 89 5.23 -5.87 -25.92
C HIS A 89 5.14 -4.60 -25.08
N PHE A 90 6.26 -4.20 -24.49
CA PHE A 90 6.43 -2.94 -23.77
C PHE A 90 7.36 -2.04 -24.55
N LYS A 91 6.87 -0.86 -24.94
CA LYS A 91 7.65 0.11 -25.71
C LYS A 91 8.22 1.16 -24.78
N LEU A 92 9.54 1.26 -24.67
CA LEU A 92 10.23 2.20 -23.81
C LEU A 92 10.16 3.62 -24.40
N ARG A 93 10.11 4.61 -23.51
CA ARG A 93 10.22 6.02 -23.85
C ARG A 93 11.57 6.32 -24.49
N ASP A 94 11.60 7.33 -25.35
CA ASP A 94 12.81 7.84 -25.98
C ASP A 94 13.53 8.80 -25.04
N GLY A 95 14.87 8.76 -25.03
CA GLY A 95 15.69 9.73 -24.32
C GLY A 95 15.62 9.69 -22.79
N VAL A 96 15.12 8.61 -22.17
CA VAL A 96 15.20 8.41 -20.73
C VAL A 96 16.64 8.18 -20.33
N LYS A 97 17.13 8.91 -19.33
CA LYS A 97 18.49 8.81 -18.82
C LYS A 97 18.53 8.23 -17.41
N PHE A 98 19.56 7.46 -17.14
CA PHE A 98 20.01 7.17 -15.78
C PHE A 98 20.69 8.40 -15.15
N HIS A 99 20.90 8.39 -13.85
CA HIS A 99 21.50 9.50 -13.10
C HIS A 99 22.93 9.87 -13.53
N ASP A 100 23.65 8.97 -14.19
CA ASP A 100 24.98 9.21 -14.76
C ASP A 100 24.96 9.75 -16.20
N GLY A 101 23.76 9.85 -16.80
CA GLY A 101 23.53 10.39 -18.14
C GLY A 101 23.46 9.33 -19.23
N ASP A 102 23.68 8.05 -18.93
CA ASP A 102 23.52 6.96 -19.89
C ASP A 102 22.04 6.76 -20.22
N GLU A 103 21.74 6.41 -21.48
CA GLU A 103 20.36 6.20 -21.93
C GLU A 103 19.84 4.81 -21.55
N LEU A 104 18.59 4.75 -21.09
CA LEU A 104 17.85 3.52 -20.84
C LEU A 104 17.65 2.73 -22.14
N LYS A 105 17.92 1.42 -22.10
CA LYS A 105 17.71 0.47 -23.20
C LYS A 105 16.89 -0.74 -22.76
N ALA A 106 16.31 -1.43 -23.74
CA ALA A 106 15.61 -2.69 -23.49
C ALA A 106 16.50 -3.77 -22.86
N THR A 107 17.82 -3.70 -23.05
CA THR A 107 18.80 -4.57 -22.40
C THR A 107 18.85 -4.40 -20.89
N ASP A 108 18.65 -3.18 -20.35
CA ASP A 108 18.61 -2.92 -18.92
C ASP A 108 17.39 -3.59 -18.27
N VAL A 109 16.25 -3.57 -18.96
CA VAL A 109 15.03 -4.29 -18.54
C VAL A 109 15.30 -5.80 -18.52
N VAL A 110 15.90 -6.33 -19.57
CA VAL A 110 16.25 -7.77 -19.64
C VAL A 110 17.23 -8.14 -18.53
N TYR A 111 18.24 -7.31 -18.29
CA TYR A 111 19.19 -7.49 -17.18
C TYR A 111 18.46 -7.51 -15.82
N THR A 112 17.60 -6.52 -15.58
CA THR A 112 16.82 -6.41 -14.33
C THR A 112 15.99 -7.66 -14.08
N LEU A 113 15.27 -8.15 -15.09
CA LEU A 113 14.43 -9.35 -14.98
C LEU A 113 15.26 -10.64 -14.79
N ASN A 114 16.45 -10.74 -15.40
CA ASN A 114 17.37 -11.85 -15.16
C ASN A 114 17.87 -11.87 -13.72
N ARG A 115 18.33 -10.71 -13.22
CA ARG A 115 18.80 -10.57 -11.83
C ARG A 115 17.68 -10.84 -10.83
N LEU A 116 16.45 -10.42 -11.11
CA LEU A 116 15.27 -10.65 -10.28
C LEU A 116 15.01 -12.14 -10.05
N LYS A 117 15.21 -13.00 -11.05
CA LYS A 117 15.04 -14.45 -10.93
C LYS A 117 16.00 -15.11 -9.93
N GLU A 118 17.11 -14.46 -9.59
CA GLU A 118 18.12 -14.92 -8.64
C GLU A 118 18.06 -14.15 -7.29
N SER A 119 17.11 -13.22 -7.16
CA SER A 119 16.97 -12.33 -6.01
C SER A 119 15.98 -12.84 -4.95
N LEU A 120 15.91 -12.14 -3.81
CA LEU A 120 14.89 -12.38 -2.79
C LEU A 120 13.47 -12.04 -3.26
N MET A 121 13.35 -11.24 -4.34
CA MET A 121 12.09 -10.78 -4.92
C MET A 121 11.65 -11.64 -6.12
N VAL A 122 12.16 -12.86 -6.25
CA VAL A 122 11.85 -13.79 -7.38
C VAL A 122 10.36 -14.05 -7.57
N ASN A 123 9.54 -13.91 -6.53
CA ASN A 123 8.09 -14.03 -6.60
C ASN A 123 7.45 -13.01 -7.57
N LEU A 124 8.02 -11.83 -7.76
CA LEU A 124 7.55 -10.85 -8.75
C LEU A 124 7.72 -11.31 -10.20
N ALA A 125 8.63 -12.25 -10.45
CA ALA A 125 8.84 -12.86 -11.76
C ALA A 125 8.11 -14.21 -11.93
N ALA A 126 7.29 -14.63 -10.98
CA ALA A 126 6.66 -15.97 -10.98
C ALA A 126 5.74 -16.19 -12.20
N ASN A 127 5.12 -15.14 -12.72
CA ASN A 127 4.26 -15.18 -13.90
C ASN A 127 4.98 -14.77 -15.19
N ILE A 128 6.31 -14.73 -15.20
CA ILE A 128 7.13 -14.41 -16.38
C ILE A 128 7.85 -15.68 -16.83
N GLU A 129 7.43 -16.24 -17.98
CA GLU A 129 8.08 -17.39 -18.60
C GLU A 129 9.40 -17.00 -19.26
N SER A 130 9.35 -16.00 -20.14
CA SER A 130 10.52 -15.52 -20.88
C SER A 130 10.40 -14.03 -21.22
N PHE A 131 11.54 -13.43 -21.50
CA PHE A 131 11.63 -12.03 -21.91
C PHE A 131 12.87 -11.81 -22.77
N LYS A 132 12.79 -10.84 -23.68
CA LYS A 132 13.90 -10.43 -24.54
C LYS A 132 13.73 -9.00 -25.04
N ALA A 133 14.83 -8.34 -25.36
CA ALA A 133 14.84 -7.13 -26.17
C ALA A 133 14.58 -7.52 -27.63
N ILE A 134 13.58 -6.89 -28.27
CA ILE A 134 13.32 -7.01 -29.70
C ILE A 134 14.21 -6.04 -30.47
N ASP A 135 14.32 -4.83 -29.93
CA ASP A 135 15.18 -3.75 -30.37
C ASP A 135 15.60 -2.92 -29.14
N ASP A 136 16.27 -1.78 -29.33
CA ASP A 136 16.79 -0.96 -28.23
C ASP A 136 15.69 -0.41 -27.31
N ARG A 137 14.42 -0.36 -27.76
CA ARG A 137 13.30 0.24 -27.04
C ARG A 137 12.06 -0.64 -26.90
N THR A 138 12.13 -1.89 -27.33
CA THR A 138 10.99 -2.81 -27.24
C THR A 138 11.38 -4.08 -26.50
N VAL A 139 10.66 -4.36 -25.42
CA VAL A 139 10.80 -5.59 -24.63
C VAL A 139 9.59 -6.49 -24.87
N GLU A 140 9.83 -7.74 -25.29
CA GLU A 140 8.83 -8.80 -25.30
C GLU A 140 8.88 -9.54 -23.97
N ILE A 141 7.72 -9.71 -23.33
CA ILE A 141 7.56 -10.52 -22.13
C ILE A 141 6.48 -11.56 -22.40
N LYS A 142 6.76 -12.82 -22.07
CA LYS A 142 5.81 -13.93 -22.19
C LYS A 142 5.44 -14.49 -20.83
N THR A 143 4.16 -14.79 -20.68
CA THR A 143 3.61 -15.45 -19.50
C THR A 143 3.31 -16.93 -19.80
N PRO A 144 3.39 -17.85 -18.82
CA PRO A 144 3.15 -19.28 -19.05
C PRO A 144 1.69 -19.61 -19.39
N ALA A 145 0.77 -18.69 -19.07
CA ALA A 145 -0.66 -18.75 -19.36
C ALA A 145 -1.18 -17.33 -19.57
N PRO A 146 -2.40 -17.15 -20.12
CA PRO A 146 -3.02 -15.82 -20.18
C PRO A 146 -3.02 -15.15 -18.80
N TYR A 147 -2.47 -13.92 -18.69
CA TYR A 147 -2.27 -13.26 -17.42
C TYR A 147 -2.46 -11.74 -17.51
N ALA A 148 -3.66 -11.27 -17.18
CA ALA A 148 -4.03 -9.85 -17.27
C ALA A 148 -3.31 -8.96 -16.25
N ALA A 149 -2.80 -9.51 -15.15
CA ALA A 149 -2.18 -8.75 -14.08
C ALA A 149 -0.67 -8.49 -14.31
N LEU A 150 -0.09 -8.86 -15.46
CA LEU A 150 1.33 -8.62 -15.75
C LEU A 150 1.75 -7.15 -15.59
N PRO A 151 0.99 -6.13 -16.08
CA PRO A 151 1.36 -4.73 -15.84
C PRO A 151 1.43 -4.37 -14.35
N ASN A 152 0.61 -5.02 -13.52
CA ASN A 152 0.61 -4.84 -12.08
C ASN A 152 1.91 -5.36 -11.43
N ASP A 153 2.36 -6.56 -11.81
CA ASP A 153 3.61 -7.13 -11.30
C ASP A 153 4.80 -6.25 -11.73
N LEU A 154 4.79 -5.78 -12.99
CA LEU A 154 5.84 -4.90 -13.53
C LEU A 154 5.88 -3.52 -12.86
N ALA A 155 4.79 -3.06 -12.24
CA ALA A 155 4.78 -1.82 -11.47
C ALA A 155 5.55 -1.92 -10.14
N ALA A 156 5.86 -3.12 -9.68
CA ALA A 156 6.69 -3.36 -8.50
C ALA A 156 8.17 -3.66 -8.87
N ILE A 157 8.49 -3.80 -10.17
CA ILE A 157 9.84 -4.12 -10.64
C ILE A 157 10.53 -2.84 -11.10
N LEU A 158 11.46 -2.36 -10.31
CA LEU A 158 12.24 -1.15 -10.57
C LEU A 158 13.45 -1.47 -11.44
N ILE A 159 13.68 -0.67 -12.48
CA ILE A 159 14.68 -0.96 -13.52
C ILE A 159 16.06 -0.48 -13.08
N LEU A 160 17.04 -1.35 -13.25
CA LEU A 160 18.46 -1.15 -12.94
C LEU A 160 19.26 -0.91 -14.22
N SER A 161 20.32 -0.10 -14.13
CA SER A 161 21.33 0.00 -15.21
C SER A 161 22.25 -1.21 -15.15
N GLU A 162 22.31 -1.98 -16.26
CA GLU A 162 23.23 -3.11 -16.41
C GLU A 162 24.69 -2.67 -16.22
N ASP A 163 25.08 -1.58 -16.88
CA ASP A 163 26.45 -1.06 -16.85
C ASP A 163 26.85 -0.62 -15.45
N HIS A 164 25.96 0.06 -14.73
CA HIS A 164 26.23 0.49 -13.36
C HIS A 164 26.39 -0.69 -12.39
N VAL A 165 25.46 -1.63 -12.40
CA VAL A 165 25.55 -2.80 -11.49
C VAL A 165 26.77 -3.64 -11.79
N ASN A 166 27.11 -3.83 -13.07
CA ASN A 166 28.34 -4.54 -13.48
C ASN A 166 29.62 -3.81 -13.00
N LYS A 167 29.57 -2.49 -12.90
CA LYS A 167 30.70 -1.66 -12.44
C LYS A 167 30.89 -1.70 -10.93
N VAL A 168 29.80 -1.57 -10.14
CA VAL A 168 29.86 -1.44 -8.67
C VAL A 168 29.69 -2.77 -7.94
N GLY A 169 29.06 -3.76 -8.59
CA GLY A 169 28.66 -5.03 -7.99
C GLY A 169 27.43 -4.90 -7.10
N ASN A 170 26.86 -6.03 -6.67
CA ASN A 170 25.67 -6.05 -5.81
C ASN A 170 25.90 -5.30 -4.48
N ASP A 171 27.03 -5.52 -3.84
CA ASP A 171 27.37 -4.85 -2.57
C ASP A 171 27.59 -3.33 -2.76
N GLY A 172 28.05 -2.93 -3.95
CA GLY A 172 28.26 -1.52 -4.28
C GLY A 172 26.95 -0.76 -4.54
N LEU A 173 25.90 -1.43 -4.95
CA LEU A 173 24.60 -0.83 -5.20
C LEU A 173 23.95 -0.26 -3.92
N GLU A 174 24.22 -0.87 -2.75
CA GLU A 174 23.80 -0.36 -1.45
C GLU A 174 24.35 1.04 -1.11
N GLN A 175 25.56 1.33 -1.56
CA GLN A 175 26.25 2.59 -1.27
C GLN A 175 26.13 3.61 -2.40
N ASN A 176 25.86 3.12 -3.62
CA ASN A 176 25.77 3.93 -4.82
C ASN A 176 24.54 3.49 -5.64
N PRO A 177 23.33 3.64 -5.10
CA PRO A 177 22.13 3.35 -5.86
C PRO A 177 22.02 4.32 -7.03
N MET A 178 21.65 3.82 -8.21
CA MET A 178 21.52 4.63 -9.41
C MET A 178 20.40 4.08 -10.28
N GLY A 179 19.45 4.93 -10.60
CA GLY A 179 18.30 4.64 -11.42
C GLY A 179 17.97 5.76 -12.37
N THR A 180 16.71 5.78 -12.81
CA THR A 180 16.14 6.79 -13.71
C THR A 180 15.19 7.74 -12.98
N GLY A 181 15.01 7.58 -11.66
CA GLY A 181 14.02 8.29 -10.85
C GLY A 181 14.30 9.79 -10.70
N PRO A 182 13.33 10.54 -10.12
CA PRO A 182 13.40 12.00 -10.02
C PRO A 182 14.46 12.51 -9.06
N TYR A 183 15.07 11.67 -8.24
CA TYR A 183 16.09 12.05 -7.25
C TYR A 183 17.27 11.11 -7.25
N LYS A 184 18.44 11.67 -6.86
CA LYS A 184 19.70 10.95 -6.64
C LYS A 184 19.99 10.88 -5.15
N LEU A 185 20.60 9.78 -4.70
CA LEU A 185 21.11 9.66 -3.34
C LEU A 185 22.34 10.57 -3.16
N VAL A 186 22.29 11.46 -2.17
CA VAL A 186 23.43 12.29 -1.74
C VAL A 186 24.16 11.64 -0.56
N ASP A 187 23.40 11.25 0.48
CA ASP A 187 23.98 10.63 1.68
C ASP A 187 22.94 9.74 2.38
N TRP A 188 23.42 8.68 2.99
CA TRP A 188 22.63 7.80 3.86
C TRP A 188 23.39 7.49 5.14
N VAL A 189 22.99 8.14 6.20
CA VAL A 189 23.47 7.87 7.55
C VAL A 189 22.45 6.99 8.26
N ARG A 190 22.80 5.72 8.44
CA ARG A 190 21.92 4.71 9.07
C ARG A 190 21.31 5.22 10.38
N GLU A 191 20.00 5.03 10.58
CA GLU A 191 19.22 5.43 11.75
C GLU A 191 19.18 6.95 12.00
N ASP A 192 19.66 7.78 11.07
CA ASP A 192 19.67 9.24 11.20
C ASP A 192 18.95 9.93 10.04
N LYS A 193 19.44 9.75 8.79
CA LYS A 193 18.87 10.43 7.62
C LYS A 193 19.21 9.76 6.30
N VAL A 194 18.35 10.00 5.31
CA VAL A 194 18.63 9.83 3.88
C VAL A 194 18.45 11.18 3.21
N GLU A 195 19.45 11.65 2.49
CA GLU A 195 19.43 12.92 1.73
C GLU A 195 19.42 12.63 0.24
N LEU A 196 18.48 13.25 -0.45
CA LEU A 196 18.30 13.14 -1.90
C LEU A 196 18.35 14.54 -2.53
N GLU A 197 18.90 14.63 -3.76
CA GLU A 197 18.86 15.83 -4.61
C GLU A 197 18.07 15.54 -5.89
N ALA A 198 17.37 16.53 -6.41
CA ALA A 198 16.61 16.41 -7.66
C ALA A 198 17.51 16.06 -8.84
N PHE A 199 16.96 15.31 -9.78
CA PHE A 199 17.60 14.96 -11.05
C PHE A 199 17.02 15.84 -12.17
N ASP A 200 17.76 16.84 -12.63
CA ASP A 200 17.31 17.84 -13.63
C ASP A 200 16.87 17.22 -14.96
N ASP A 201 17.51 16.13 -15.38
CA ASP A 201 17.20 15.41 -16.64
C ASP A 201 16.09 14.37 -16.47
N TYR A 202 15.26 14.42 -15.40
CA TYR A 202 14.18 13.48 -15.19
C TYR A 202 13.15 13.54 -16.32
N TYR A 203 12.80 12.41 -16.91
CA TYR A 203 12.00 12.33 -18.14
C TYR A 203 10.55 12.85 -18.01
N MET A 204 10.05 13.01 -16.80
CA MET A 204 8.70 13.59 -16.55
C MET A 204 8.74 15.09 -16.23
N GLY A 205 9.93 15.71 -16.20
CA GLY A 205 10.17 17.09 -15.84
C GLY A 205 10.92 17.28 -14.55
N GLU A 206 11.35 18.49 -14.28
CA GLU A 206 12.07 18.84 -13.05
C GLU A 206 11.16 18.71 -11.82
N ALA A 207 11.71 18.22 -10.70
CA ALA A 207 11.01 18.18 -9.43
C ALA A 207 10.90 19.61 -8.84
N GLU A 208 9.73 19.93 -8.26
CA GLU A 208 9.53 21.23 -7.58
C GLU A 208 10.36 21.37 -6.30
N ILE A 209 10.68 20.26 -5.66
CA ILE A 209 11.50 20.19 -4.43
C ILE A 209 12.90 19.74 -4.82
N GLU A 210 13.89 20.61 -4.61
CA GLU A 210 15.27 20.34 -5.01
C GLU A 210 16.01 19.39 -4.04
N ASN A 211 15.72 19.49 -2.73
CA ASN A 211 16.36 18.68 -1.70
C ASN A 211 15.32 18.00 -0.81
N VAL A 212 15.45 16.69 -0.64
CA VAL A 212 14.58 15.90 0.23
C VAL A 212 15.40 15.19 1.29
N THR A 213 15.00 15.34 2.55
CA THR A 213 15.61 14.63 3.68
C THR A 213 14.58 13.73 4.34
N PHE A 214 14.85 12.44 4.41
CA PHE A 214 14.05 11.50 5.18
C PHE A 214 14.69 11.24 6.53
N ARG A 215 13.89 11.32 7.59
CA ARG A 215 14.33 11.08 8.97
C ARG A 215 13.56 9.93 9.62
N PRO A 216 14.23 8.83 9.97
CA PRO A 216 13.60 7.72 10.69
C PRO A 216 13.36 8.12 12.16
N ILE A 217 12.09 8.30 12.54
CA ILE A 217 11.68 8.63 13.91
C ILE A 217 10.69 7.56 14.39
N THR A 218 11.21 6.48 14.95
CA THR A 218 10.44 5.28 15.30
C THR A 218 9.41 5.51 16.41
N ASN A 219 9.73 6.38 17.38
CA ASN A 219 8.81 6.70 18.47
C ASN A 219 7.74 7.69 18.02
N PRO A 220 6.43 7.34 18.08
CA PRO A 220 5.36 8.21 17.59
C PRO A 220 5.29 9.57 18.31
N ALA A 221 5.54 9.62 19.63
CA ALA A 221 5.49 10.88 20.39
C ALA A 221 6.66 11.82 20.02
N THR A 222 7.85 11.24 19.76
CA THR A 222 9.02 11.98 19.28
C THR A 222 8.76 12.50 17.86
N ARG A 223 8.11 11.69 17.01
CA ARG A 223 7.78 12.07 15.63
C ARG A 223 6.77 13.23 15.61
N THR A 224 5.72 13.18 16.45
CA THR A 224 4.80 14.31 16.63
C THR A 224 5.52 15.56 17.14
N ALA A 225 6.45 15.42 18.10
CA ALA A 225 7.22 16.55 18.63
C ALA A 225 8.13 17.17 17.55
N ALA A 226 8.79 16.35 16.72
CA ALA A 226 9.64 16.82 15.63
C ALA A 226 8.85 17.65 14.59
N LEU A 227 7.61 17.24 14.26
CA LEU A 227 6.70 18.03 13.44
C LEU A 227 6.41 19.40 14.10
N LEU A 228 5.92 19.38 15.34
CA LEU A 228 5.49 20.60 16.03
C LEU A 228 6.64 21.57 16.36
N THR A 229 7.88 21.11 16.35
CA THR A 229 9.08 21.96 16.52
C THR A 229 9.67 22.43 15.19
N GLY A 230 9.15 21.96 14.04
CA GLY A 230 9.67 22.28 12.71
C GLY A 230 10.97 21.55 12.38
N GLU A 231 11.30 20.47 13.08
CA GLU A 231 12.44 19.60 12.75
C GLU A 231 12.14 18.76 11.50
N VAL A 232 10.87 18.45 11.26
CA VAL A 232 10.37 17.83 10.02
C VAL A 232 9.13 18.59 9.54
N ASP A 233 8.89 18.58 8.24
CA ASP A 233 7.79 19.29 7.58
C ASP A 233 6.53 18.45 7.47
N ILE A 234 6.68 17.13 7.34
CA ILE A 234 5.59 16.15 7.27
C ILE A 234 5.99 14.89 8.01
N VAL A 235 5.02 14.24 8.65
CA VAL A 235 5.20 12.95 9.32
C VAL A 235 4.19 11.93 8.82
N GLN A 236 4.66 10.71 8.60
CA GLN A 236 3.85 9.53 8.33
C GLN A 236 3.38 8.89 9.66
N ASP A 237 2.20 8.26 9.64
CA ASP A 237 1.63 7.53 10.77
C ASP A 237 1.57 8.37 12.08
N LEU A 238 0.95 9.56 11.98
CA LEU A 238 0.63 10.36 13.15
C LEU A 238 -0.29 9.55 14.09
N ALA A 239 0.10 9.43 15.34
CA ALA A 239 -0.70 8.64 16.30
C ALA A 239 -2.10 9.24 16.52
N VAL A 240 -3.15 8.40 16.52
CA VAL A 240 -4.55 8.81 16.70
C VAL A 240 -4.73 9.74 17.91
N ARG A 241 -4.05 9.44 19.04
CA ARG A 241 -4.09 10.26 20.27
C ARG A 241 -3.53 11.68 20.11
N ASP A 242 -2.66 11.89 19.12
CA ASP A 242 -1.98 13.17 18.88
C ASP A 242 -2.69 14.02 17.82
N VAL A 243 -3.67 13.46 17.10
CA VAL A 243 -4.40 14.12 16.00
C VAL A 243 -5.05 15.43 16.45
N GLU A 244 -5.82 15.41 17.55
CA GLU A 244 -6.49 16.61 18.04
C GLU A 244 -5.50 17.66 18.57
N ARG A 245 -4.34 17.24 19.05
CA ARG A 245 -3.25 18.14 19.45
C ARG A 245 -2.67 18.86 18.23
N VAL A 246 -2.34 18.12 17.17
CA VAL A 246 -1.76 18.72 15.93
C VAL A 246 -2.78 19.65 15.27
N LYS A 247 -4.05 19.24 15.16
CA LYS A 247 -5.13 20.09 14.62
C LYS A 247 -5.38 21.37 15.43
N GLY A 248 -5.03 21.36 16.72
CA GLY A 248 -5.21 22.50 17.61
C GLY A 248 -4.04 23.48 17.62
N GLU A 249 -2.93 23.17 16.98
CA GLU A 249 -1.75 24.03 16.89
C GLU A 249 -1.78 24.84 15.57
N ASP A 250 -1.58 26.15 15.66
CA ASP A 250 -1.51 27.03 14.48
C ASP A 250 -0.28 26.66 13.61
N GLY A 251 -0.47 26.61 12.31
CA GLY A 251 0.61 26.30 11.36
C GLY A 251 0.77 24.81 11.02
N PHE A 252 -0.18 23.98 11.43
CA PHE A 252 -0.16 22.53 11.15
C PHE A 252 -1.52 22.01 10.72
N GLU A 253 -1.50 20.99 9.88
CA GLU A 253 -2.70 20.27 9.45
C GLU A 253 -2.56 18.76 9.65
N VAL A 254 -3.69 18.08 9.67
CA VAL A 254 -3.76 16.62 9.66
C VAL A 254 -4.53 16.17 8.43
N VAL A 255 -3.84 15.42 7.59
CA VAL A 255 -4.41 14.85 6.37
C VAL A 255 -4.64 13.36 6.59
N THR A 256 -5.79 12.84 6.15
CA THR A 256 -6.13 11.42 6.32
C THR A 256 -6.64 10.84 5.01
N ARG A 257 -6.37 9.54 4.83
CA ARG A 257 -6.90 8.76 3.72
C ARG A 257 -7.28 7.36 4.20
N PRO A 258 -8.35 6.73 3.68
CA PRO A 258 -8.60 5.31 3.91
C PRO A 258 -7.39 4.47 3.46
N SER A 259 -6.88 3.64 4.37
CA SER A 259 -5.80 2.70 4.12
C SER A 259 -6.31 1.50 3.32
N LEU A 260 -5.41 0.75 2.69
CA LEU A 260 -5.74 -0.56 2.11
C LEU A 260 -6.05 -1.62 3.17
N LEU A 261 -5.61 -1.39 4.40
CA LEU A 261 -5.72 -2.38 5.47
C LEU A 261 -7.18 -2.50 5.94
N ASN A 262 -7.82 -3.58 5.49
CA ASN A 262 -9.17 -3.96 5.90
C ASN A 262 -9.11 -4.90 7.10
N LEU A 263 -9.60 -4.46 8.26
CA LEU A 263 -9.73 -5.31 9.43
C LEU A 263 -10.96 -6.21 9.25
N VAL A 264 -10.76 -7.51 9.36
CA VAL A 264 -11.78 -8.53 9.12
C VAL A 264 -11.82 -9.55 10.26
N LEU A 265 -12.98 -10.21 10.40
CA LEU A 265 -13.17 -11.33 11.31
C LEU A 265 -13.36 -12.60 10.49
N ALA A 266 -12.37 -13.47 10.48
CA ALA A 266 -12.45 -14.77 9.81
C ALA A 266 -13.24 -15.76 10.66
N LEU A 267 -14.21 -16.44 10.04
CA LEU A 267 -15.13 -17.38 10.68
C LEU A 267 -14.76 -18.82 10.29
N ASP A 268 -14.73 -19.71 11.25
CA ASP A 268 -14.45 -21.12 11.00
C ASP A 268 -15.66 -21.82 10.37
N MET A 269 -15.44 -22.46 9.22
CA MET A 269 -16.45 -23.22 8.47
C MET A 269 -16.35 -24.74 8.67
N ARG A 270 -15.44 -25.21 9.51
CA ARG A 270 -15.28 -26.64 9.82
C ARG A 270 -16.44 -27.11 10.70
N GLU A 271 -16.94 -28.31 10.43
CA GLU A 271 -17.96 -28.94 11.30
C GLU A 271 -17.42 -29.12 12.75
N ASN A 272 -16.17 -29.56 12.86
CA ASN A 272 -15.46 -29.68 14.13
C ASN A 272 -14.47 -28.52 14.29
N SER A 273 -14.89 -27.51 15.02
CA SER A 273 -14.07 -26.32 15.30
C SER A 273 -13.20 -26.54 16.54
N PRO A 274 -11.92 -26.12 16.56
CA PRO A 274 -11.01 -26.44 17.66
C PRO A 274 -11.33 -25.72 18.98
N THR A 275 -12.07 -24.60 18.93
CA THR A 275 -12.39 -23.79 20.13
C THR A 275 -13.87 -23.73 20.44
N ILE A 276 -14.69 -24.59 19.81
CA ILE A 276 -16.13 -24.66 20.02
C ILE A 276 -16.48 -26.09 20.46
N ASP A 277 -17.13 -26.22 21.60
CA ASP A 277 -17.62 -27.49 22.09
C ASP A 277 -18.86 -27.95 21.27
N GLY A 278 -18.78 -29.14 20.68
CA GLY A 278 -19.86 -29.71 19.88
C GLY A 278 -19.87 -29.29 18.41
N GLU A 279 -21.04 -29.23 17.81
CA GLU A 279 -21.21 -28.78 16.43
C GLU A 279 -20.91 -27.29 16.30
N ASN A 280 -20.19 -26.88 15.26
CA ASN A 280 -19.88 -25.49 15.01
C ASN A 280 -21.07 -24.72 14.45
N PRO A 281 -21.71 -23.80 15.20
CA PRO A 281 -22.87 -23.07 14.71
C PRO A 281 -22.56 -22.13 13.53
N MET A 282 -21.28 -21.73 13.35
CA MET A 282 -20.87 -20.84 12.26
C MET A 282 -20.90 -21.53 10.87
N THR A 283 -21.10 -22.84 10.79
CA THR A 283 -21.41 -23.54 9.51
C THR A 283 -22.75 -23.09 8.93
N ASP A 284 -23.71 -22.68 9.78
CA ASP A 284 -24.98 -22.10 9.34
C ASP A 284 -24.82 -20.63 8.96
N ARG A 285 -25.15 -20.29 7.71
CA ARG A 285 -25.10 -18.91 7.22
C ARG A 285 -25.93 -17.92 8.05
N ARG A 286 -27.07 -18.38 8.63
CA ARG A 286 -27.92 -17.53 9.47
C ARG A 286 -27.18 -17.06 10.73
N VAL A 287 -26.35 -17.93 11.32
CA VAL A 287 -25.51 -17.57 12.47
C VAL A 287 -24.45 -16.54 12.07
N ARG A 288 -23.79 -16.72 10.92
CA ARG A 288 -22.82 -15.74 10.43
C ARG A 288 -23.45 -14.38 10.13
N GLU A 289 -24.67 -14.38 9.55
CA GLU A 289 -25.45 -13.15 9.36
C GLU A 289 -25.84 -12.50 10.69
N ALA A 290 -26.24 -13.29 11.69
CA ALA A 290 -26.55 -12.79 13.01
C ALA A 290 -25.33 -12.11 13.67
N MET A 291 -24.14 -12.73 13.58
CA MET A 291 -22.91 -12.14 14.07
C MET A 291 -22.57 -10.83 13.33
N ALA A 292 -22.71 -10.79 12.00
CA ALA A 292 -22.47 -9.59 11.21
C ALA A 292 -23.41 -8.43 11.59
N ARG A 293 -24.71 -8.71 11.82
CA ARG A 293 -25.71 -7.72 12.24
C ARG A 293 -25.59 -7.28 13.70
N ALA A 294 -24.95 -8.08 14.55
CA ALA A 294 -24.72 -7.73 15.95
C ALA A 294 -23.57 -6.73 16.14
N ILE A 295 -22.72 -6.54 15.11
CA ILE A 295 -21.55 -5.67 15.17
C ILE A 295 -21.91 -4.26 14.70
N ASP A 296 -21.92 -3.31 15.63
CA ASP A 296 -22.09 -1.87 15.36
C ASP A 296 -20.74 -1.23 15.01
N VAL A 297 -20.37 -1.26 13.73
CA VAL A 297 -19.10 -0.67 13.26
C VAL A 297 -19.07 0.85 13.41
N THR A 298 -20.23 1.52 13.40
CA THR A 298 -20.30 2.97 13.62
C THR A 298 -19.98 3.32 15.07
N ALA A 299 -20.40 2.47 16.02
CA ALA A 299 -20.02 2.62 17.42
C ALA A 299 -18.51 2.38 17.62
N LEU A 300 -17.92 1.37 16.95
CA LEU A 300 -16.48 1.14 16.98
C LEU A 300 -15.71 2.35 16.42
N GLN A 301 -16.12 2.85 15.25
CA GLN A 301 -15.52 4.03 14.63
C GLN A 301 -15.51 5.24 15.58
N ARG A 302 -16.65 5.55 16.19
CA ARG A 302 -16.76 6.75 17.05
C ARG A 302 -16.07 6.58 18.39
N ALA A 303 -16.28 5.46 19.06
CA ALA A 303 -15.87 5.30 20.46
C ALA A 303 -14.42 4.81 20.62
N ILE A 304 -13.89 4.09 19.64
CA ILE A 304 -12.55 3.47 19.73
C ILE A 304 -11.58 4.11 18.75
N MET A 305 -12.04 4.36 17.52
CA MET A 305 -11.19 4.89 16.47
C MET A 305 -11.20 6.43 16.37
N GLY A 306 -11.95 7.13 17.23
CA GLY A 306 -12.01 8.60 17.21
C GLY A 306 -12.50 9.19 15.87
N GLY A 307 -13.27 8.43 15.09
CA GLY A 307 -13.67 8.79 13.72
C GLY A 307 -12.65 8.42 12.64
N LEU A 308 -11.48 7.93 13.01
CA LEU A 308 -10.35 7.63 12.11
C LEU A 308 -10.36 6.17 11.63
N SER A 309 -11.47 5.75 11.08
CA SER A 309 -11.63 4.50 10.31
C SER A 309 -12.83 4.64 9.38
N THR A 310 -12.86 3.84 8.30
CA THR A 310 -13.99 3.82 7.37
C THR A 310 -14.63 2.43 7.42
N PRO A 311 -15.94 2.30 7.73
CA PRO A 311 -16.63 1.01 7.67
C PRO A 311 -16.39 0.32 6.32
N SER A 312 -16.02 -0.96 6.34
CA SER A 312 -15.73 -1.68 5.10
C SER A 312 -17.02 -1.98 4.34
N GLU A 313 -17.03 -1.61 3.07
CA GLU A 313 -18.13 -1.92 2.14
C GLU A 313 -18.02 -3.34 1.59
N GLN A 314 -16.79 -3.74 1.24
CA GLN A 314 -16.45 -5.04 0.69
C GLN A 314 -15.12 -5.53 1.25
N TYR A 315 -14.61 -6.65 0.73
CA TYR A 315 -13.29 -7.19 1.15
C TYR A 315 -12.13 -6.39 0.59
N VAL A 316 -12.29 -5.77 -0.58
CA VAL A 316 -11.32 -4.89 -1.22
C VAL A 316 -11.90 -3.47 -1.39
N PRO A 317 -11.06 -2.42 -1.44
CA PRO A 317 -11.52 -1.05 -1.64
C PRO A 317 -11.96 -0.79 -3.09
N SER A 318 -12.67 0.32 -3.33
CA SER A 318 -13.25 0.67 -4.63
C SER A 318 -12.24 0.90 -5.76
N SER A 319 -10.97 1.10 -5.43
CA SER A 319 -9.90 1.22 -6.41
C SER A 319 -9.42 -0.11 -7.01
N HIS A 320 -9.93 -1.25 -6.53
CA HIS A 320 -9.41 -2.56 -6.89
C HIS A 320 -10.25 -3.29 -7.93
N VAL A 321 -9.58 -4.02 -8.82
CA VAL A 321 -10.19 -5.04 -9.67
C VAL A 321 -10.90 -6.07 -8.78
N GLY A 322 -12.16 -6.39 -9.10
CA GLY A 322 -13.03 -7.25 -8.30
C GLY A 322 -13.96 -6.50 -7.33
N PHE A 323 -13.84 -5.16 -7.21
CA PHE A 323 -14.83 -4.36 -6.48
C PHE A 323 -16.14 -4.26 -7.28
N VAL A 324 -17.27 -4.31 -6.61
CA VAL A 324 -18.60 -4.25 -7.23
C VAL A 324 -19.29 -2.95 -6.84
N ASP A 325 -19.47 -2.06 -7.81
CA ASP A 325 -20.14 -0.78 -7.57
C ASP A 325 -21.56 -0.97 -7.01
N GLY A 326 -21.88 -0.21 -5.97
CA GLY A 326 -23.19 -0.25 -5.31
C GLY A 326 -23.44 -1.48 -4.43
N LEU A 327 -22.48 -2.39 -4.27
CA LEU A 327 -22.57 -3.50 -3.34
C LEU A 327 -21.92 -3.08 -2.00
N ASN A 328 -22.70 -3.01 -0.92
CA ASN A 328 -22.19 -2.61 0.39
C ASN A 328 -22.60 -3.60 1.47
N PHE A 329 -21.62 -4.20 2.14
CA PHE A 329 -21.85 -5.20 3.18
C PHE A 329 -22.76 -4.68 4.29
N ARG A 330 -22.58 -3.40 4.70
CA ARG A 330 -23.35 -2.81 5.79
C ARG A 330 -24.77 -2.39 5.39
N GLU A 331 -25.03 -2.22 4.11
CA GLU A 331 -26.40 -2.02 3.61
C GLU A 331 -27.14 -3.35 3.50
N ILE A 332 -26.45 -4.44 3.13
CA ILE A 332 -27.01 -5.79 3.09
C ILE A 332 -27.25 -6.32 4.50
N TYR A 333 -26.28 -6.10 5.40
CA TYR A 333 -26.28 -6.57 6.79
C TYR A 333 -26.15 -5.40 7.77
N PRO A 334 -27.12 -4.46 7.82
CA PRO A 334 -27.06 -3.34 8.76
C PRO A 334 -27.07 -3.84 10.20
N TYR A 335 -26.51 -3.06 11.10
CA TYR A 335 -26.64 -3.32 12.53
C TYR A 335 -28.11 -3.41 12.94
N ASP A 336 -28.51 -4.57 13.39
CA ASP A 336 -29.88 -4.88 13.79
C ASP A 336 -29.87 -6.03 14.80
N LEU A 337 -29.89 -5.67 16.07
CA LEU A 337 -29.78 -6.63 17.17
C LEU A 337 -31.00 -7.57 17.26
N GLU A 338 -32.18 -7.06 16.95
CA GLU A 338 -33.43 -7.86 17.02
C GLU A 338 -33.47 -8.88 15.86
N LYS A 339 -33.08 -8.48 14.66
CA LYS A 339 -32.94 -9.40 13.54
C LYS A 339 -31.85 -10.44 13.80
N ALA A 340 -30.72 -10.03 14.40
CA ALA A 340 -29.64 -10.94 14.78
C ALA A 340 -30.11 -12.03 15.76
N LYS A 341 -30.85 -11.64 16.81
CA LYS A 341 -31.46 -12.60 17.76
C LYS A 341 -32.45 -13.54 17.08
N ALA A 342 -33.31 -13.02 16.18
CA ALA A 342 -34.26 -13.82 15.43
C ALA A 342 -33.54 -14.86 14.55
N LEU A 343 -32.45 -14.49 13.87
CA LEU A 343 -31.63 -15.40 13.08
C LEU A 343 -30.98 -16.52 13.90
N MET A 344 -30.48 -16.20 15.11
CA MET A 344 -29.98 -17.22 16.05
C MET A 344 -31.08 -18.22 16.44
N ALA A 345 -32.26 -17.70 16.77
CA ALA A 345 -33.43 -18.56 17.11
C ALA A 345 -33.88 -19.40 15.92
N ASP A 346 -33.95 -18.83 14.70
CA ASP A 346 -34.30 -19.54 13.46
C ASP A 346 -33.29 -20.65 13.10
N ALA A 347 -32.02 -20.44 13.48
CA ALA A 347 -30.97 -21.44 13.35
C ALA A 347 -31.02 -22.52 14.45
N GLY A 348 -31.88 -22.35 15.47
CA GLY A 348 -31.96 -23.25 16.63
C GLY A 348 -30.80 -23.11 17.61
N VAL A 349 -30.05 -21.98 17.54
CA VAL A 349 -28.87 -21.72 18.35
C VAL A 349 -29.25 -20.79 19.51
N ASN A 350 -29.17 -21.31 20.74
CA ASN A 350 -29.47 -20.54 21.96
C ASN A 350 -28.27 -19.80 22.54
N GLY A 351 -27.12 -19.98 21.91
CA GLY A 351 -25.83 -19.41 22.30
C GLY A 351 -24.70 -20.45 22.24
N PHE A 352 -23.48 -19.96 22.15
CA PHE A 352 -22.26 -20.79 22.17
C PHE A 352 -21.07 -19.94 22.63
N THR A 353 -20.00 -20.63 23.04
CA THR A 353 -18.74 -20.01 23.41
C THR A 353 -17.69 -20.28 22.32
N LEU A 354 -16.89 -19.27 22.00
CA LEU A 354 -15.75 -19.39 21.08
C LEU A 354 -14.63 -18.46 21.51
N THR A 355 -13.42 -18.74 21.07
CA THR A 355 -12.26 -17.88 21.32
C THR A 355 -12.03 -16.94 20.15
N LEU A 356 -11.92 -15.62 20.41
CA LEU A 356 -11.43 -14.63 19.45
C LEU A 356 -9.93 -14.45 19.64
N ASP A 357 -9.18 -14.85 18.63
CA ASP A 357 -7.75 -14.61 18.55
C ASP A 357 -7.48 -13.24 17.91
N ALA A 358 -6.72 -12.39 18.61
CA ALA A 358 -6.42 -11.04 18.19
C ALA A 358 -5.01 -10.61 18.60
N THR A 359 -4.52 -9.53 17.99
CA THR A 359 -3.26 -8.88 18.39
C THR A 359 -3.51 -7.75 19.40
N ASN A 360 -2.42 -7.25 20.00
CA ASN A 360 -2.44 -6.05 20.86
C ASN A 360 -1.42 -4.99 20.43
N ASN A 361 -0.75 -5.18 19.30
CA ASN A 361 0.30 -4.28 18.82
C ASN A 361 0.51 -4.35 17.29
N ARG A 362 -0.53 -4.71 16.53
CA ARG A 362 -0.47 -4.80 15.06
C ARG A 362 -1.38 -3.78 14.38
N TYR A 363 -2.59 -3.62 14.89
CA TYR A 363 -3.63 -2.74 14.35
C TYR A 363 -3.94 -1.62 15.32
N VAL A 364 -4.49 -0.53 14.81
CA VAL A 364 -4.87 0.60 15.66
C VAL A 364 -5.96 0.17 16.65
N ASN A 365 -5.66 0.26 17.94
CA ASN A 365 -6.58 -0.08 19.04
C ASN A 365 -7.12 -1.54 19.00
N ASP A 366 -6.39 -2.48 18.46
CA ASP A 366 -6.81 -3.86 18.23
C ASP A 366 -7.37 -4.57 19.48
N ALA A 367 -6.72 -4.46 20.61
CA ALA A 367 -7.21 -5.06 21.86
C ALA A 367 -8.56 -4.46 22.33
N GLN A 368 -8.76 -3.15 22.17
CA GLN A 368 -10.02 -2.49 22.51
C GLN A 368 -11.14 -2.87 21.53
N ILE A 369 -10.82 -3.01 20.24
CA ILE A 369 -11.76 -3.49 19.23
C ILE A 369 -12.20 -4.91 19.56
N ALA A 370 -11.27 -5.82 19.88
CA ALA A 370 -11.58 -7.19 20.29
C ALA A 370 -12.51 -7.24 21.51
N GLN A 371 -12.26 -6.40 22.54
CA GLN A 371 -13.13 -6.28 23.72
C GLN A 371 -14.53 -5.80 23.37
N ALA A 372 -14.65 -4.80 22.51
CA ALA A 372 -15.93 -4.27 22.07
C ALA A 372 -16.72 -5.30 21.26
N LEU A 373 -16.07 -6.03 20.35
CA LEU A 373 -16.67 -7.11 19.57
C LEU A 373 -17.22 -8.21 20.46
N ALA A 374 -16.48 -8.64 21.49
CA ALA A 374 -16.95 -9.60 22.48
C ALA A 374 -18.22 -9.12 23.19
N GLY A 375 -18.24 -7.85 23.62
CA GLY A 375 -19.42 -7.25 24.25
C GLY A 375 -20.64 -7.12 23.31
N MET A 376 -20.41 -6.89 22.01
CA MET A 376 -21.48 -6.82 21.01
C MET A 376 -22.07 -8.20 20.73
N LEU A 377 -21.24 -9.22 20.52
CA LEU A 377 -21.65 -10.59 20.21
C LEU A 377 -22.34 -11.27 21.41
N ALA A 378 -21.97 -10.93 22.63
CA ALA A 378 -22.65 -11.42 23.85
C ALA A 378 -24.15 -11.07 23.86
N LYS A 379 -24.58 -9.96 23.23
CA LYS A 379 -25.99 -9.56 23.16
C LYS A 379 -26.88 -10.52 22.35
N ILE A 380 -26.27 -11.38 21.54
CA ILE A 380 -26.96 -12.42 20.75
C ILE A 380 -26.66 -13.84 21.25
N GLY A 381 -26.06 -13.97 22.45
CA GLY A 381 -25.74 -15.27 23.04
C GLY A 381 -24.39 -15.87 22.60
N VAL A 382 -23.58 -15.16 21.85
CA VAL A 382 -22.22 -15.60 21.50
C VAL A 382 -21.25 -15.10 22.57
N ASN A 383 -20.79 -16.02 23.42
CA ASN A 383 -19.82 -15.73 24.47
C ASN A 383 -18.40 -15.81 23.90
N VAL A 384 -17.73 -14.68 23.79
CA VAL A 384 -16.38 -14.58 23.21
C VAL A 384 -15.34 -14.55 24.30
N GLU A 385 -14.50 -15.57 24.35
CA GLU A 385 -13.28 -15.58 25.15
C GLU A 385 -12.15 -14.91 24.34
N LEU A 386 -11.45 -13.96 24.95
CA LEU A 386 -10.41 -13.21 24.25
C LEU A 386 -9.04 -13.84 24.45
N ASN A 387 -8.38 -14.18 23.35
CA ASN A 387 -6.97 -14.56 23.32
C ASN A 387 -6.17 -13.50 22.59
N VAL A 388 -5.70 -12.50 23.34
CA VAL A 388 -5.00 -11.32 22.80
C VAL A 388 -3.51 -11.46 23.05
N MET A 389 -2.70 -11.38 21.99
CA MET A 389 -1.27 -11.62 22.06
C MET A 389 -0.47 -10.64 21.17
N PRO A 390 0.86 -10.49 21.41
CA PRO A 390 1.73 -9.75 20.51
C PRO A 390 1.80 -10.37 19.11
N LYS A 391 1.92 -9.52 18.07
CA LYS A 391 2.00 -9.95 16.67
C LYS A 391 3.07 -11.00 16.40
N SER A 392 4.20 -10.97 17.14
CA SER A 392 5.29 -11.94 17.01
C SER A 392 4.86 -13.38 17.31
N ASN A 393 3.87 -13.55 18.19
CA ASN A 393 3.32 -14.86 18.55
C ASN A 393 2.09 -15.21 17.70
N PHE A 394 1.32 -14.21 17.32
CA PHE A 394 0.03 -14.35 16.64
C PHE A 394 0.12 -15.10 15.32
N TRP A 395 1.05 -14.72 14.44
CA TRP A 395 1.14 -15.33 13.11
C TRP A 395 1.53 -16.80 13.14
N GLY A 396 2.38 -17.20 14.10
CA GLY A 396 2.70 -18.60 14.33
C GLY A 396 1.51 -19.39 14.89
N TYR A 397 0.73 -18.76 15.79
CA TYR A 397 -0.41 -19.39 16.46
C TYR A 397 -1.57 -19.65 15.49
N ILE A 398 -1.89 -18.71 14.58
CA ILE A 398 -2.97 -18.84 13.58
C ILE A 398 -2.51 -19.41 12.24
N ARG A 399 -1.32 -20.02 12.18
CA ARG A 399 -0.76 -20.59 10.95
C ARG A 399 -1.68 -21.69 10.39
N VAL A 400 -1.85 -21.72 9.07
CA VAL A 400 -2.67 -22.73 8.38
C VAL A 400 -1.85 -24.02 8.17
N PRO A 401 -2.44 -25.23 8.41
CA PRO A 401 -3.78 -25.43 8.99
C PRO A 401 -3.82 -24.99 10.45
N THR A 402 -4.82 -24.16 10.82
CA THR A 402 -4.95 -23.78 12.22
C THR A 402 -5.76 -24.81 12.99
N GLU A 403 -5.17 -25.38 14.02
CA GLU A 403 -5.83 -26.31 14.93
C GLU A 403 -6.18 -25.63 16.26
N ASN A 404 -5.83 -24.36 16.41
CA ASN A 404 -5.96 -23.61 17.65
C ASN A 404 -6.99 -22.49 17.59
N SER A 405 -7.56 -22.19 16.42
CA SER A 405 -8.31 -20.96 16.21
C SER A 405 -9.58 -21.20 15.39
N SER A 406 -10.68 -20.57 15.82
CA SER A 406 -12.00 -20.66 15.16
C SER A 406 -12.57 -19.29 14.80
N PHE A 407 -12.09 -18.21 15.42
CA PHE A 407 -12.55 -16.87 15.19
C PHE A 407 -11.35 -15.92 15.30
N ILE A 408 -11.01 -15.25 14.21
CA ILE A 408 -9.74 -14.54 14.11
C ILE A 408 -10.00 -13.11 13.66
N MET A 409 -9.49 -12.14 14.41
CA MET A 409 -9.40 -10.76 13.98
C MET A 409 -8.04 -10.49 13.34
N SER A 410 -8.03 -10.20 12.06
CA SER A 410 -6.81 -9.86 11.32
C SER A 410 -7.09 -8.82 10.25
N GLY A 411 -6.06 -8.10 9.83
CA GLY A 411 -6.13 -7.18 8.69
C GLY A 411 -5.54 -7.82 7.44
N TRP A 412 -6.04 -7.39 6.31
CA TRP A 412 -5.49 -7.72 5.00
C TRP A 412 -5.44 -6.46 4.13
N ASP A 413 -4.34 -6.29 3.45
CA ASP A 413 -4.15 -5.26 2.43
C ASP A 413 -3.85 -5.90 1.07
N VAL A 414 -4.14 -5.18 0.01
CA VAL A 414 -3.93 -5.66 -1.37
C VAL A 414 -3.22 -4.56 -2.16
N PRO A 415 -1.91 -4.37 -1.94
CA PRO A 415 -1.16 -3.30 -2.60
C PRO A 415 -1.08 -3.47 -4.12
N SER A 416 -1.39 -4.65 -4.63
CA SER A 416 -1.48 -4.91 -6.06
C SER A 416 -2.65 -4.21 -6.77
N GLY A 417 -3.68 -3.75 -6.05
CA GLY A 417 -4.88 -3.19 -6.67
C GLY A 417 -5.79 -4.24 -7.34
N ASP A 418 -5.60 -5.55 -7.02
CA ASP A 418 -6.33 -6.68 -7.64
C ASP A 418 -6.75 -7.71 -6.59
N ALA A 419 -8.05 -7.96 -6.49
CA ALA A 419 -8.62 -8.89 -5.51
C ALA A 419 -8.17 -10.34 -5.70
N GLY A 420 -7.70 -10.73 -6.88
CA GLY A 420 -7.40 -12.13 -7.23
C GLY A 420 -6.36 -12.74 -6.31
N SER A 421 -5.29 -12.02 -5.97
CA SER A 421 -4.26 -12.49 -5.04
C SER A 421 -4.82 -12.75 -3.64
N MET A 422 -5.66 -11.84 -3.13
CA MET A 422 -6.35 -11.99 -1.85
C MET A 422 -7.34 -13.14 -1.88
N TYR A 423 -8.16 -13.24 -2.93
CA TYR A 423 -9.18 -14.28 -3.03
C TYR A 423 -8.56 -15.67 -3.17
N GLY A 424 -7.48 -15.79 -3.96
CA GLY A 424 -6.70 -17.01 -4.05
C GLY A 424 -6.11 -17.44 -2.70
N ALA A 425 -5.62 -16.51 -1.90
CA ALA A 425 -5.01 -16.80 -0.61
C ALA A 425 -6.03 -17.11 0.50
N LEU A 426 -7.14 -16.34 0.59
CA LEU A 426 -8.07 -16.35 1.73
C LEU A 426 -9.33 -17.18 1.50
N PHE A 427 -9.83 -17.28 0.25
CA PHE A 427 -11.15 -17.86 -0.04
C PHE A 427 -11.11 -19.08 -0.94
N TYR A 428 -10.01 -19.32 -1.67
CA TYR A 428 -9.87 -20.55 -2.46
C TYR A 428 -9.86 -21.76 -1.54
N SER A 429 -10.55 -22.84 -1.95
CA SER A 429 -10.61 -24.08 -1.18
C SER A 429 -9.22 -24.66 -0.97
N ARG A 430 -8.91 -25.03 0.27
CA ARG A 430 -7.59 -25.57 0.64
C ARG A 430 -7.31 -26.89 -0.10
N ASP A 431 -6.04 -27.14 -0.38
CA ASP A 431 -5.52 -28.38 -0.97
C ASP A 431 -6.09 -28.73 -2.37
N LYS A 432 -6.69 -27.75 -3.07
CA LYS A 432 -7.20 -27.92 -4.43
C LYS A 432 -6.22 -27.49 -5.51
N ARG A 433 -5.43 -26.46 -5.22
CA ARG A 433 -4.42 -25.89 -6.13
C ARG A 433 -3.21 -25.44 -5.31
N GLU A 434 -2.01 -25.80 -5.76
CA GLU A 434 -0.77 -25.38 -5.12
C GLU A 434 -0.64 -23.85 -5.08
N GLY A 435 -0.24 -23.30 -3.94
CA GLY A 435 -0.12 -21.85 -3.72
C GLY A 435 -1.43 -21.13 -3.40
N TYR A 436 -2.58 -21.84 -3.40
CA TYR A 436 -3.89 -21.27 -3.09
C TYR A 436 -4.44 -21.76 -1.76
N GLY A 437 -5.34 -20.98 -1.13
CA GLY A 437 -5.92 -21.30 0.17
C GLY A 437 -4.94 -21.33 1.34
N GLN A 438 -3.73 -20.83 1.16
CA GLN A 438 -2.63 -20.91 2.13
C GLN A 438 -2.87 -20.12 3.41
N VAL A 439 -3.75 -19.12 3.37
CA VAL A 439 -4.20 -18.35 4.53
C VAL A 439 -5.72 -18.40 4.72
N ASN A 440 -6.39 -19.37 4.11
CA ASN A 440 -7.80 -19.66 4.33
C ASN A 440 -7.98 -20.32 5.71
N ARG A 441 -7.91 -19.50 6.75
CA ARG A 441 -7.94 -19.92 8.17
C ARG A 441 -9.31 -20.44 8.58
N GLY A 442 -10.37 -19.90 7.98
CA GLY A 442 -11.76 -20.34 8.21
C GLY A 442 -12.13 -21.65 7.52
N SER A 443 -11.25 -22.25 6.73
CA SER A 443 -11.53 -23.44 5.92
C SER A 443 -12.79 -23.29 5.04
N TYR A 444 -13.05 -22.08 4.55
CA TYR A 444 -14.09 -21.83 3.56
C TYR A 444 -13.86 -22.66 2.30
N SER A 445 -14.92 -23.19 1.71
CA SER A 445 -14.84 -23.98 0.48
C SER A 445 -16.11 -23.78 -0.35
N ASN A 446 -15.92 -23.30 -1.57
CA ASN A 446 -17.01 -23.15 -2.55
C ASN A 446 -16.44 -23.35 -3.96
N ALA A 447 -16.90 -24.41 -4.63
CA ALA A 447 -16.40 -24.77 -5.97
C ALA A 447 -16.73 -23.71 -7.05
N GLU A 448 -17.78 -22.89 -6.87
CA GLU A 448 -18.12 -21.81 -7.79
C GLU A 448 -17.13 -20.65 -7.63
N VAL A 449 -16.76 -20.30 -6.39
CA VAL A 449 -15.74 -19.29 -6.10
C VAL A 449 -14.37 -19.75 -6.62
N ASP A 450 -13.98 -21.01 -6.37
CA ASP A 450 -12.73 -21.57 -6.89
C ASP A 450 -12.69 -21.45 -8.42
N ALA A 451 -13.77 -21.85 -9.12
CA ALA A 451 -13.83 -21.77 -10.57
C ALA A 451 -13.80 -20.32 -11.12
N LEU A 452 -14.34 -19.36 -10.39
CA LEU A 452 -14.28 -17.94 -10.78
C LEU A 452 -12.87 -17.38 -10.61
N ILE A 453 -12.17 -17.74 -9.55
CA ILE A 453 -10.77 -17.37 -9.33
C ILE A 453 -9.89 -18.01 -10.43
N ASP A 454 -10.08 -19.30 -10.74
CA ASP A 454 -9.34 -19.97 -11.81
C ASP A 454 -9.55 -19.31 -13.18
N LYS A 455 -10.79 -18.88 -13.48
CA LYS A 455 -11.09 -18.12 -14.72
C LYS A 455 -10.41 -16.76 -14.72
N ALA A 456 -10.47 -16.04 -13.60
CA ALA A 456 -9.80 -14.74 -13.49
C ALA A 456 -8.28 -14.85 -13.70
N ASP A 457 -7.67 -15.92 -13.20
CA ASP A 457 -6.24 -16.18 -13.34
C ASP A 457 -5.83 -16.67 -14.74
N SER A 458 -6.78 -17.18 -15.52
CA SER A 458 -6.54 -17.72 -16.86
C SER A 458 -7.03 -16.80 -17.98
N THR A 459 -7.32 -15.54 -17.71
CA THR A 459 -7.70 -14.55 -18.72
C THR A 459 -6.61 -13.49 -18.91
N ALA A 460 -6.40 -13.08 -20.17
CA ALA A 460 -5.44 -12.05 -20.55
C ALA A 460 -6.02 -10.62 -20.51
N LYS A 461 -7.35 -10.48 -20.40
CA LYS A 461 -8.03 -9.18 -20.44
C LYS A 461 -8.48 -8.75 -19.06
N VAL A 462 -8.13 -7.53 -18.69
CA VAL A 462 -8.44 -6.97 -17.36
C VAL A 462 -9.95 -6.92 -17.11
N GLU A 463 -10.75 -6.56 -18.11
CA GLU A 463 -12.21 -6.44 -17.98
C GLU A 463 -12.88 -7.80 -17.75
N GLU A 464 -12.37 -8.87 -18.40
CA GLU A 464 -12.87 -10.24 -18.19
C GLU A 464 -12.46 -10.77 -16.82
N ARG A 465 -11.21 -10.47 -16.39
CA ARG A 465 -10.72 -10.77 -15.05
C ARG A 465 -11.57 -10.09 -13.98
N ASP A 466 -11.82 -8.80 -14.13
CA ASP A 466 -12.64 -8.00 -13.22
C ASP A 466 -14.04 -8.59 -13.09
N ALA A 467 -14.69 -8.91 -14.21
CA ALA A 467 -16.03 -9.53 -14.20
C ALA A 467 -16.06 -10.85 -13.40
N HIS A 468 -15.05 -11.71 -13.54
CA HIS A 468 -14.98 -12.96 -12.77
C HIS A 468 -14.77 -12.72 -11.29
N LEU A 469 -13.90 -11.79 -10.91
CA LEU A 469 -13.65 -11.44 -9.51
C LEU A 469 -14.86 -10.74 -8.87
N GLN A 470 -15.58 -9.91 -9.62
CA GLN A 470 -16.83 -9.31 -9.15
C GLN A 470 -17.92 -10.35 -8.85
N GLU A 471 -18.05 -11.39 -9.69
CA GLU A 471 -18.98 -12.49 -9.40
C GLU A 471 -18.54 -13.26 -8.15
N ALA A 472 -17.25 -13.52 -7.97
CA ALA A 472 -16.73 -14.13 -6.74
C ALA A 472 -17.04 -13.24 -5.51
N THR A 473 -16.85 -11.92 -5.61
CA THR A 473 -17.18 -10.94 -4.56
C THR A 473 -18.65 -11.06 -4.14
N LYS A 474 -19.58 -11.10 -5.09
CA LYS A 474 -21.03 -11.23 -4.80
C LYS A 474 -21.36 -12.50 -4.03
N ILE A 475 -20.71 -13.62 -4.37
CA ILE A 475 -20.89 -14.89 -3.66
C ILE A 475 -20.31 -14.78 -2.24
N LEU A 476 -19.08 -14.31 -2.11
CA LEU A 476 -18.42 -14.16 -0.82
C LEU A 476 -19.19 -13.24 0.13
N MET A 477 -19.69 -12.10 -0.38
CA MET A 477 -20.52 -11.18 0.40
C MET A 477 -21.83 -11.85 0.88
N ARG A 478 -22.45 -12.71 0.05
CA ARG A 478 -23.66 -13.45 0.41
C ARG A 478 -23.40 -14.56 1.43
N GLU A 479 -22.27 -15.26 1.33
CA GLU A 479 -21.94 -16.41 2.19
C GLU A 479 -21.29 -16.03 3.51
N ILE A 480 -20.70 -14.85 3.61
CA ILE A 480 -20.08 -14.29 4.82
C ILE A 480 -19.01 -15.23 5.40
N PRO A 481 -17.96 -15.63 4.64
CA PRO A 481 -16.84 -16.38 5.21
C PRO A 481 -16.01 -15.54 6.18
N MET A 482 -16.05 -14.22 6.01
CA MET A 482 -15.47 -13.23 6.89
C MET A 482 -16.46 -12.08 7.09
N ILE A 483 -16.35 -11.39 8.23
CA ILE A 483 -17.09 -10.15 8.49
C ILE A 483 -16.11 -9.00 8.33
N PRO A 484 -16.22 -8.16 7.28
CA PRO A 484 -15.42 -6.96 7.14
C PRO A 484 -15.84 -5.94 8.22
N VAL A 485 -14.86 -5.33 8.89
CA VAL A 485 -15.11 -4.38 9.99
C VAL A 485 -14.91 -2.96 9.52
N HIS A 486 -13.65 -2.58 9.28
CA HIS A 486 -13.32 -1.25 8.78
C HIS A 486 -11.96 -1.23 8.08
N TYR A 487 -11.78 -0.25 7.22
CA TYR A 487 -10.46 0.20 6.78
C TYR A 487 -9.88 1.15 7.83
N GLU A 488 -8.61 0.97 8.16
CA GLU A 488 -7.87 1.95 8.96
C GLU A 488 -7.73 3.26 8.17
N GLN A 489 -7.27 4.33 8.82
CA GLN A 489 -6.88 5.57 8.16
C GLN A 489 -5.37 5.69 8.21
N ASP A 490 -4.77 6.03 7.09
CA ASP A 490 -3.42 6.57 7.06
C ASP A 490 -3.49 8.03 7.50
N ILE A 491 -2.70 8.40 8.47
CA ILE A 491 -2.78 9.69 9.13
C ILE A 491 -1.43 10.39 8.99
N TYR A 492 -1.44 11.55 8.36
CA TYR A 492 -0.27 12.39 8.17
C TYR A 492 -0.45 13.68 8.96
N GLY A 493 0.64 14.16 9.56
CA GLY A 493 0.72 15.51 10.07
C GLY A 493 1.65 16.31 9.18
N ALA A 494 1.27 17.52 8.78
CA ALA A 494 2.09 18.38 7.95
C ALA A 494 2.09 19.81 8.48
N ARG A 495 3.17 20.57 8.25
CA ARG A 495 3.14 22.02 8.45
C ARG A 495 2.36 22.69 7.33
N ASP A 496 1.76 23.83 7.63
CA ASP A 496 1.08 24.64 6.62
C ASP A 496 2.02 24.96 5.46
N GLY A 497 1.49 24.86 4.24
CA GLY A 497 2.23 25.11 3.01
C GLY A 497 2.95 23.88 2.43
N VAL A 498 2.85 22.70 3.04
CA VAL A 498 3.21 21.44 2.39
C VAL A 498 1.99 20.93 1.64
N GLU A 499 2.05 20.94 0.32
CA GLU A 499 0.98 20.45 -0.54
C GLU A 499 1.31 19.03 -0.99
N PHE A 500 0.45 18.07 -0.71
CA PHE A 500 0.61 16.67 -1.15
C PHE A 500 -0.73 15.95 -1.23
N THR A 501 -0.78 14.92 -2.06
CA THR A 501 -1.91 13.99 -2.13
C THR A 501 -1.53 12.68 -1.46
N PRO A 502 -2.17 12.29 -0.35
CA PRO A 502 -1.91 11.00 0.26
C PRO A 502 -2.16 9.86 -0.73
N ARG A 503 -1.20 8.95 -0.85
CA ARG A 503 -1.26 7.80 -1.74
C ARG A 503 -1.83 6.59 -1.01
N THR A 504 -2.55 5.74 -1.74
CA THR A 504 -3.15 4.50 -1.21
C THR A 504 -2.08 3.47 -0.80
N ASP A 505 -0.90 3.51 -1.44
CA ASP A 505 0.26 2.68 -1.11
C ASP A 505 1.10 3.21 0.08
N LYS A 506 0.69 4.33 0.70
CA LYS A 506 1.38 5.05 1.78
C LYS A 506 2.70 5.71 1.37
N PHE A 507 3.07 5.68 0.11
CA PHE A 507 4.31 6.32 -0.30
C PHE A 507 4.21 7.83 -0.17
N LEU A 508 5.19 8.44 0.49
CA LEU A 508 5.42 9.87 0.47
C LEU A 508 6.42 10.15 -0.66
N TRP A 509 5.91 10.45 -1.85
CA TRP A 509 6.71 10.67 -3.04
C TRP A 509 6.89 12.16 -3.31
N ALA A 510 8.07 12.68 -2.95
CA ALA A 510 8.36 14.11 -2.95
C ALA A 510 8.20 14.78 -4.34
N TYR A 511 8.30 14.01 -5.42
CA TYR A 511 8.08 14.51 -6.78
C TYR A 511 6.64 15.03 -7.01
N ASP A 512 5.65 14.46 -6.30
CA ASP A 512 4.23 14.88 -6.37
C ASP A 512 3.89 15.93 -5.29
N MET A 513 4.89 16.48 -4.60
CA MET A 513 4.69 17.43 -3.51
C MET A 513 5.17 18.83 -3.89
N ASP A 514 4.63 19.82 -3.21
CA ASP A 514 5.14 21.20 -3.25
C ASP A 514 5.23 21.78 -1.83
N VAL A 515 6.07 22.78 -1.68
CA VAL A 515 6.25 23.53 -0.43
C VAL A 515 6.16 25.01 -0.74
N ALA A 516 5.17 25.69 -0.11
CA ALA A 516 5.08 27.13 -0.17
C ALA A 516 6.33 27.76 0.47
N GLN A 517 6.93 28.76 -0.21
CA GLN A 517 8.10 29.51 0.25
C GLN A 517 7.76 30.45 1.38
#